data_f70a13478cf6250e9df457daa12aa85d
#
_entry.id   f70a13478cf6250e9df457daa12aa85d
#
_cell.length_a   1.000
_cell.length_b   1.000
_cell.length_c   1.000
_cell.angle_alpha   90.00
_cell.angle_beta   90.00
_cell.angle_gamma   90.00
#
_symmetry.space_group_name_H-M   'P 1'
#
loop_
_entity.id
_entity.type
_entity.pdbx_description
1 polymer ?
#
loop_
_entity_poly.entity_id
_entity_poly.type
_entity_poly.pdbx_seq_one_letter_code
_entity_poly.pdbx_strand_id
1 'polypeptide(L)'
;MSVGEQESAALNVLKLRTEELTLKTEELKQTSTSLLISNNALKSEEEQLARLHAKLFESNHELASVNKQVSETNKKFARTNIRFAQVNEELSEANKELARVNKELALANEQINAHEQETKDFISIAAHEFRTPTQSILGYSELLQNMFKEEVQKEAIRGEDSNSSSNSDCRQHVTQNQKDMALDAIVRNAYRLERLAKDILDVTKIEGMRLTLHKECFSLNEKIRNAIADATSIQMTEYTGNDNKNIKIKFESEEGRGNDIFIEADRTMIQQVILNLLRNAIKYVKEGGIITIMTQVSTQKKVEADARKKEGEGERAAVVKVKDNGSGIDTRILPRLFTKFATTSLEGVGLGLYISKRIVEAHDGRIWAENNSNGKGATFAFVLPCLVN
;
A
#
# COMPACT_ATOMS: atom_id res chain seq x y z
N MET A 1 30.93 -33.64 -15.02
CA MET A 1 30.62 -32.39 -15.74
C MET A 1 31.90 -31.58 -15.83
N SER A 2 32.30 -31.23 -17.06
CA SER A 2 33.53 -30.47 -17.29
C SER A 2 33.36 -29.01 -16.80
N VAL A 3 34.46 -28.39 -16.41
CA VAL A 3 34.47 -26.97 -15.95
C VAL A 3 33.76 -26.05 -16.95
N GLY A 4 33.87 -26.36 -18.26
CA GLY A 4 33.18 -25.63 -19.34
C GLY A 4 31.66 -25.74 -19.34
N GLU A 5 31.10 -26.86 -18.87
CA GLU A 5 29.64 -27.00 -18.75
C GLU A 5 29.07 -26.22 -17.58
N GLN A 6 29.84 -26.06 -16.49
CA GLN A 6 29.49 -25.24 -15.34
C GLN A 6 29.56 -23.74 -15.68
N GLU A 7 30.58 -23.33 -16.43
CA GLU A 7 30.71 -21.94 -16.94
C GLU A 7 29.58 -21.58 -17.90
N SER A 8 29.23 -22.50 -18.81
CA SER A 8 28.10 -22.29 -19.73
C SER A 8 26.76 -22.19 -19.02
N ALA A 9 26.54 -23.03 -17.99
CA ALA A 9 25.34 -22.96 -17.16
C ALA A 9 25.28 -21.64 -16.36
N ALA A 10 26.39 -21.19 -15.77
CA ALA A 10 26.48 -19.93 -15.06
C ALA A 10 26.22 -18.73 -16.00
N LEU A 11 26.75 -18.76 -17.22
CA LEU A 11 26.52 -17.73 -18.23
C LEU A 11 25.05 -17.65 -18.68
N ASN A 12 24.39 -18.81 -18.82
CA ASN A 12 22.96 -18.86 -19.14
C ASN A 12 22.09 -18.33 -17.99
N VAL A 13 22.44 -18.64 -16.74
CA VAL A 13 21.76 -18.08 -15.57
C VAL A 13 21.97 -16.56 -15.48
N LEU A 14 23.16 -16.07 -15.81
CA LEU A 14 23.42 -14.62 -15.86
C LEU A 14 22.61 -13.94 -16.98
N LYS A 15 22.52 -14.52 -18.16
CA LYS A 15 21.69 -14.02 -19.27
C LYS A 15 20.22 -13.95 -18.87
N LEU A 16 19.68 -15.02 -18.30
CA LEU A 16 18.29 -15.05 -17.82
C LEU A 16 18.03 -13.98 -16.75
N ARG A 17 18.98 -13.76 -15.84
CA ARG A 17 18.84 -12.70 -14.82
C ARG A 17 18.97 -11.27 -15.37
N THR A 18 19.83 -11.08 -16.39
CA THR A 18 19.89 -9.76 -17.07
C THR A 18 18.63 -9.49 -17.88
N GLU A 19 18.02 -10.50 -18.49
CA GLU A 19 16.72 -10.38 -19.15
C GLU A 19 15.59 -10.08 -18.16
N GLU A 20 15.59 -10.74 -17.00
CA GLU A 20 14.64 -10.45 -15.91
C GLU A 20 14.79 -9.05 -15.34
N LEU A 21 16.02 -8.58 -15.16
CA LEU A 21 16.33 -7.21 -14.74
C LEU A 21 15.93 -6.16 -15.78
N THR A 22 16.12 -6.45 -17.06
CA THR A 22 15.66 -5.55 -18.14
C THR A 22 14.14 -5.49 -18.22
N LEU A 23 13.45 -6.60 -17.99
CA LEU A 23 11.99 -6.63 -17.91
C LEU A 23 11.47 -5.78 -16.74
N LYS A 24 12.07 -5.93 -15.55
CA LYS A 24 11.72 -5.13 -14.36
C LYS A 24 12.05 -3.65 -14.49
N THR A 25 13.12 -3.31 -15.20
CA THR A 25 13.41 -1.89 -15.52
C THR A 25 12.41 -1.28 -16.48
N GLU A 26 11.86 -2.08 -17.41
CA GLU A 26 10.80 -1.63 -18.32
C GLU A 26 9.46 -1.47 -17.59
N GLU A 27 9.11 -2.37 -16.66
CA GLU A 27 7.94 -2.23 -15.78
C GLU A 27 8.05 -0.99 -14.88
N LEU A 28 9.24 -0.73 -14.33
CA LEU A 28 9.53 0.50 -13.57
C LEU A 28 9.40 1.76 -14.42
N LYS A 29 9.80 1.69 -15.67
CA LYS A 29 9.69 2.79 -16.62
C LYS A 29 8.22 3.03 -17.00
N GLN A 30 7.42 1.98 -17.15
CA GLN A 30 5.98 2.08 -17.37
C GLN A 30 5.26 2.68 -16.15
N THR A 31 5.62 2.28 -14.93
CA THR A 31 5.07 2.86 -13.69
C THR A 31 5.49 4.32 -13.51
N SER A 32 6.73 4.66 -13.83
CA SER A 32 7.21 6.05 -13.86
C SER A 32 6.45 6.90 -14.88
N THR A 33 6.17 6.32 -16.05
CA THR A 33 5.39 6.99 -17.10
C THR A 33 3.94 7.21 -16.66
N SER A 34 3.33 6.24 -15.99
CA SER A 34 1.99 6.37 -15.42
C SER A 34 1.91 7.43 -14.32
N LEU A 35 2.93 7.51 -13.45
CA LEU A 35 3.07 8.56 -12.45
C LEU A 35 3.22 9.95 -13.09
N LEU A 36 3.96 10.03 -14.19
CA LEU A 36 4.11 11.27 -14.95
C LEU A 36 2.78 11.73 -15.58
N ILE A 37 2.01 10.78 -16.11
CA ILE A 37 0.67 11.05 -16.67
C ILE A 37 -0.27 11.54 -15.56
N SER A 38 -0.25 10.90 -14.39
CA SER A 38 -1.05 11.33 -13.23
C SER A 38 -0.65 12.73 -12.74
N ASN A 39 0.65 13.02 -12.69
CA ASN A 39 1.16 14.33 -12.30
C ASN A 39 0.76 15.44 -13.32
N ASN A 40 0.76 15.10 -14.62
CA ASN A 40 0.27 15.99 -15.65
C ASN A 40 -1.25 16.23 -15.57
N ALA A 41 -2.01 15.20 -15.19
CA ALA A 41 -3.45 15.32 -14.94
C ALA A 41 -3.72 16.25 -13.73
N LEU A 42 -2.99 16.07 -12.63
CA LEU A 42 -3.05 16.94 -11.45
C LEU A 42 -2.71 18.40 -11.78
N LYS A 43 -1.68 18.61 -12.58
CA LYS A 43 -1.31 19.95 -13.05
C LYS A 43 -2.41 20.59 -13.90
N SER A 44 -3.10 19.79 -14.72
CA SER A 44 -4.27 20.25 -15.49
C SER A 44 -5.44 20.63 -14.58
N GLU A 45 -5.69 19.88 -13.51
CA GLU A 45 -6.70 20.21 -12.50
C GLU A 45 -6.34 21.49 -11.72
N GLU A 46 -5.05 21.68 -11.36
CA GLU A 46 -4.56 22.92 -10.76
C GLU A 46 -4.82 24.14 -11.67
N GLU A 47 -4.54 23.97 -12.97
CA GLU A 47 -4.81 25.03 -13.95
C GLU A 47 -6.31 25.33 -14.09
N GLN A 48 -7.16 24.30 -14.02
CA GLN A 48 -8.61 24.48 -14.01
C GLN A 48 -9.08 25.19 -12.72
N LEU A 49 -8.53 24.81 -11.59
CA LEU A 49 -8.83 25.44 -10.30
C LEU A 49 -8.39 26.90 -10.28
N ALA A 50 -7.21 27.19 -10.81
CA ALA A 50 -6.71 28.57 -10.93
C ALA A 50 -7.61 29.41 -11.85
N ARG A 51 -8.11 28.83 -12.97
CA ARG A 51 -9.10 29.51 -13.84
C ARG A 51 -10.45 29.73 -13.15
N LEU A 52 -10.88 28.77 -12.31
CA LEU A 52 -12.09 28.94 -11.50
C LEU A 52 -11.92 30.07 -10.46
N HIS A 53 -10.76 30.12 -9.80
CA HIS A 53 -10.41 31.19 -8.86
C HIS A 53 -10.37 32.57 -9.54
N ALA A 54 -9.79 32.64 -10.75
CA ALA A 54 -9.78 33.88 -11.52
C ALA A 54 -11.20 34.33 -11.90
N LYS A 55 -12.07 33.42 -12.36
CA LYS A 55 -13.48 33.69 -12.63
C LYS A 55 -14.25 34.09 -11.37
N LEU A 56 -13.96 33.45 -10.24
CA LEU A 56 -14.57 33.78 -8.96
C LEU A 56 -14.15 35.19 -8.49
N PHE A 57 -12.88 35.53 -8.67
CA PHE A 57 -12.34 36.87 -8.37
C PHE A 57 -13.01 37.94 -9.24
N GLU A 58 -13.14 37.66 -10.54
CA GLU A 58 -13.83 38.53 -11.48
C GLU A 58 -15.32 38.69 -11.17
N SER A 59 -16.00 37.58 -10.85
CA SER A 59 -17.41 37.57 -10.41
C SER A 59 -17.60 38.28 -9.08
N ASN A 60 -16.68 38.14 -8.13
CA ASN A 60 -16.72 38.88 -6.85
C ASN A 60 -16.49 40.41 -7.09
N HIS A 61 -15.65 40.73 -8.05
CA HIS A 61 -15.44 42.15 -8.43
C HIS A 61 -16.66 42.73 -9.12
N GLU A 62 -17.30 41.97 -10.03
CA GLU A 62 -18.60 42.34 -10.61
C GLU A 62 -19.69 42.43 -9.55
N LEU A 63 -19.72 41.50 -8.62
CA LEU A 63 -20.66 41.50 -7.48
C LEU A 63 -20.45 42.73 -6.57
N ALA A 64 -19.17 43.05 -6.29
CA ALA A 64 -18.82 44.29 -5.54
C ALA A 64 -19.24 45.55 -6.30
N SER A 65 -19.11 45.55 -7.63
CA SER A 65 -19.58 46.59 -8.49
C SER A 65 -21.12 46.71 -8.50
N VAL A 66 -21.83 45.58 -8.59
CA VAL A 66 -23.30 45.51 -8.52
C VAL A 66 -23.80 46.00 -7.14
N ASN A 67 -23.16 45.59 -6.05
CA ASN A 67 -23.48 46.10 -4.71
C ASN A 67 -23.30 47.60 -4.58
N LYS A 68 -22.28 48.16 -5.24
CA LYS A 68 -22.06 49.61 -5.27
C LYS A 68 -23.16 50.32 -6.10
N GLN A 69 -23.52 49.77 -7.25
CA GLN A 69 -24.65 50.31 -8.08
C GLN A 69 -25.99 50.21 -7.35
N VAL A 70 -26.24 49.10 -6.65
CA VAL A 70 -27.44 48.91 -5.81
C VAL A 70 -27.46 49.91 -4.68
N SER A 71 -26.32 50.15 -4.05
CA SER A 71 -26.22 51.21 -2.97
C SER A 71 -26.46 52.59 -3.51
N GLU A 72 -25.94 52.94 -4.70
CA GLU A 72 -26.19 54.24 -5.35
C GLU A 72 -27.63 54.37 -5.86
N THR A 73 -28.17 53.27 -6.40
CA THR A 73 -29.59 53.24 -6.83
C THR A 73 -30.52 53.33 -5.66
N ASN A 74 -30.21 52.65 -4.53
CA ASN A 74 -30.97 52.77 -3.30
C ASN A 74 -30.96 54.21 -2.72
N LYS A 75 -29.87 54.95 -2.85
CA LYS A 75 -29.80 56.38 -2.52
C LYS A 75 -30.70 57.20 -3.41
N LYS A 76 -30.86 56.85 -4.70
CA LYS A 76 -31.78 57.45 -5.65
C LYS A 76 -33.24 57.08 -5.42
N PHE A 77 -33.49 55.87 -4.92
CA PHE A 77 -34.83 55.37 -4.64
C PHE A 77 -35.31 55.58 -3.20
N ALA A 78 -34.46 56.17 -2.35
CA ALA A 78 -34.82 56.53 -0.95
C ALA A 78 -36.07 57.40 -0.82
N ARG A 79 -36.61 57.90 -1.93
CA ARG A 79 -37.85 58.70 -1.97
C ARG A 79 -39.15 57.87 -2.02
N THR A 80 -39.07 56.58 -2.17
CA THR A 80 -40.26 55.70 -2.17
C THR A 80 -40.07 54.53 -1.19
N ASN A 81 -40.55 54.73 0.04
CA ASN A 81 -40.32 53.84 1.19
C ASN A 81 -40.73 52.37 0.99
N ILE A 82 -41.66 52.09 0.11
CA ILE A 82 -42.17 50.70 -0.05
C ILE A 82 -41.27 49.87 -0.95
N ARG A 83 -40.68 50.46 -1.96
CA ARG A 83 -39.77 49.72 -2.90
C ARG A 83 -38.40 49.49 -2.27
N PHE A 84 -37.98 50.36 -1.41
CA PHE A 84 -36.72 50.28 -0.69
C PHE A 84 -36.64 49.10 0.28
N ALA A 85 -37.72 48.81 0.97
CA ALA A 85 -37.78 47.68 1.92
C ALA A 85 -37.69 46.31 1.18
N GLN A 86 -38.38 46.20 0.05
CA GLN A 86 -38.33 44.95 -0.74
C GLN A 86 -36.94 44.70 -1.35
N VAL A 87 -36.30 45.72 -1.93
CA VAL A 87 -34.96 45.56 -2.53
C VAL A 87 -33.90 45.27 -1.46
N ASN A 88 -34.04 45.87 -0.27
CA ASN A 88 -33.11 45.57 0.84
C ASN A 88 -33.30 44.12 1.39
N GLU A 89 -34.54 43.64 1.40
CA GLU A 89 -34.81 42.25 1.82
C GLU A 89 -34.24 41.25 0.82
N GLU A 90 -34.47 41.50 -0.49
CA GLU A 90 -33.88 40.69 -1.59
C GLU A 90 -32.35 40.72 -1.56
N LEU A 91 -31.75 41.88 -1.32
CA LEU A 91 -30.29 42.03 -1.24
C LEU A 91 -29.71 41.30 0.01
N SER A 92 -30.45 41.37 1.14
CA SER A 92 -30.07 40.65 2.35
C SER A 92 -30.11 39.12 2.17
N GLU A 93 -31.14 38.62 1.48
CA GLU A 93 -31.22 37.19 1.13
C GLU A 93 -30.12 36.76 0.16
N ALA A 94 -29.86 37.56 -0.87
CA ALA A 94 -28.79 37.31 -1.81
C ALA A 94 -27.41 37.30 -1.15
N ASN A 95 -27.17 38.24 -0.21
CA ASN A 95 -25.94 38.29 0.56
C ASN A 95 -25.79 37.11 1.54
N LYS A 96 -26.88 36.62 2.13
CA LYS A 96 -26.88 35.40 2.96
C LYS A 96 -26.52 34.18 2.10
N GLU A 97 -27.13 34.08 0.92
CA GLU A 97 -26.86 32.98 0.00
C GLU A 97 -25.40 33.04 -0.54
N LEU A 98 -24.93 34.25 -0.87
CA LEU A 98 -23.54 34.46 -1.26
C LEU A 98 -22.55 34.08 -0.14
N ALA A 99 -22.86 34.47 1.11
CA ALA A 99 -22.04 34.10 2.27
C ALA A 99 -22.02 32.56 2.48
N ARG A 100 -23.17 31.89 2.22
CA ARG A 100 -23.28 30.43 2.26
C ARG A 100 -22.40 29.78 1.19
N VAL A 101 -22.54 30.23 -0.07
CA VAL A 101 -21.76 29.69 -1.20
C VAL A 101 -20.27 29.93 -1.01
N ASN A 102 -19.87 31.12 -0.54
CA ASN A 102 -18.47 31.39 -0.25
C ASN A 102 -17.90 30.48 0.88
N LYS A 103 -18.72 30.18 1.89
CA LYS A 103 -18.34 29.25 2.97
C LYS A 103 -18.21 27.82 2.45
N GLU A 104 -19.15 27.35 1.64
CA GLU A 104 -19.09 26.03 0.99
C GLU A 104 -17.87 25.92 0.08
N LEU A 105 -17.57 26.97 -0.68
CA LEU A 105 -16.39 27.02 -1.55
C LEU A 105 -15.08 27.02 -0.75
N ALA A 106 -15.02 27.77 0.35
CA ALA A 106 -13.86 27.77 1.23
C ALA A 106 -13.58 26.37 1.82
N LEU A 107 -14.63 25.67 2.28
CA LEU A 107 -14.52 24.30 2.78
C LEU A 107 -14.09 23.32 1.68
N ALA A 108 -14.66 23.46 0.47
CA ALA A 108 -14.28 22.64 -0.66
C ALA A 108 -12.80 22.88 -1.06
N ASN A 109 -12.36 24.13 -1.07
CA ASN A 109 -10.96 24.46 -1.33
C ASN A 109 -10.01 23.92 -0.26
N GLU A 110 -10.40 23.98 1.02
CA GLU A 110 -9.61 23.40 2.10
C GLU A 110 -9.48 21.87 1.94
N GLN A 111 -10.57 21.19 1.58
CA GLN A 111 -10.56 19.75 1.29
C GLN A 111 -9.70 19.42 0.07
N ILE A 112 -9.78 20.21 -1.00
CA ILE A 112 -8.95 20.01 -2.20
C ILE A 112 -7.48 20.22 -1.86
N ASN A 113 -7.13 21.28 -1.14
CA ASN A 113 -5.75 21.56 -0.74
C ASN A 113 -5.20 20.46 0.18
N ALA A 114 -6.00 19.96 1.12
CA ALA A 114 -5.61 18.85 1.98
C ALA A 114 -5.35 17.58 1.16
N HIS A 115 -6.22 17.26 0.21
CA HIS A 115 -6.07 16.11 -0.69
C HIS A 115 -4.86 16.26 -1.63
N GLU A 116 -4.62 17.46 -2.15
CA GLU A 116 -3.45 17.77 -2.96
C GLU A 116 -2.15 17.58 -2.17
N GLN A 117 -2.12 18.07 -0.93
CA GLN A 117 -0.96 17.88 -0.05
C GLN A 117 -0.72 16.41 0.27
N GLU A 118 -1.78 15.66 0.58
CA GLU A 118 -1.70 14.22 0.80
C GLU A 118 -1.15 13.49 -0.44
N THR A 119 -1.55 13.91 -1.64
CA THR A 119 -1.05 13.34 -2.89
C THR A 119 0.42 13.68 -3.14
N LYS A 120 0.84 14.91 -2.85
CA LYS A 120 2.26 15.33 -2.94
C LYS A 120 3.13 14.53 -1.97
N ASP A 121 2.67 14.37 -0.73
CA ASP A 121 3.37 13.58 0.28
C ASP A 121 3.47 12.11 -0.15
N PHE A 122 2.38 11.55 -0.72
CA PHE A 122 2.36 10.21 -1.28
C PHE A 122 3.43 10.02 -2.37
N ILE A 123 3.48 10.92 -3.35
CA ILE A 123 4.46 10.85 -4.44
C ILE A 123 5.89 10.97 -3.90
N SER A 124 6.12 11.89 -2.96
CA SER A 124 7.44 12.11 -2.37
C SER A 124 7.95 10.87 -1.61
N ILE A 125 7.11 10.28 -0.77
CA ILE A 125 7.44 9.07 -0.01
C ILE A 125 7.66 7.90 -0.97
N ALA A 126 6.77 7.71 -1.95
CA ALA A 126 6.89 6.66 -2.95
C ALA A 126 8.22 6.76 -3.71
N ALA A 127 8.59 7.96 -4.16
CA ALA A 127 9.84 8.21 -4.87
C ALA A 127 11.07 7.87 -4.00
N HIS A 128 11.03 8.21 -2.72
CA HIS A 128 12.09 7.87 -1.77
C HIS A 128 12.24 6.36 -1.58
N GLU A 129 11.10 5.68 -1.40
CA GLU A 129 11.06 4.23 -1.19
C GLU A 129 11.43 3.43 -2.45
N PHE A 130 11.22 3.99 -3.66
CA PHE A 130 11.77 3.41 -4.89
C PHE A 130 13.28 3.60 -5.02
N ARG A 131 13.79 4.76 -4.60
CA ARG A 131 15.20 5.08 -4.75
C ARG A 131 16.12 4.12 -3.97
N THR A 132 15.75 3.79 -2.75
CA THR A 132 16.56 2.93 -1.86
C THR A 132 16.86 1.56 -2.45
N PRO A 133 15.86 0.72 -2.84
CA PRO A 133 16.14 -0.58 -3.43
C PRO A 133 16.79 -0.48 -4.81
N THR A 134 16.49 0.56 -5.59
CA THR A 134 17.13 0.80 -6.89
C THR A 134 18.62 1.06 -6.72
N GLN A 135 19.01 1.91 -5.78
CA GLN A 135 20.40 2.18 -5.46
C GLN A 135 21.13 0.93 -4.96
N SER A 136 20.46 0.11 -4.15
CA SER A 136 21.04 -1.17 -3.69
C SER A 136 21.28 -2.12 -4.86
N ILE A 137 20.32 -2.27 -5.78
CA ILE A 137 20.48 -3.11 -6.98
C ILE A 137 21.66 -2.62 -7.82
N LEU A 138 21.74 -1.31 -8.09
CA LEU A 138 22.84 -0.72 -8.85
C LEU A 138 24.19 -0.98 -8.19
N GLY A 139 24.31 -0.70 -6.88
CA GLY A 139 25.56 -0.88 -6.16
C GLY A 139 26.06 -2.32 -6.13
N TYR A 140 25.15 -3.29 -5.89
CA TYR A 140 25.52 -4.71 -5.94
C TYR A 140 25.82 -5.19 -7.35
N SER A 141 25.17 -4.64 -8.38
CA SER A 141 25.48 -4.94 -9.77
C SER A 141 26.85 -4.43 -10.18
N GLU A 142 27.24 -3.21 -9.76
CA GLU A 142 28.58 -2.66 -9.97
C GLU A 142 29.65 -3.47 -9.23
N LEU A 143 29.37 -3.89 -7.99
CA LEU A 143 30.26 -4.76 -7.23
C LEU A 143 30.52 -6.07 -7.98
N LEU A 144 29.47 -6.72 -8.46
CA LEU A 144 29.58 -7.95 -9.24
C LEU A 144 30.40 -7.74 -10.54
N GLN A 145 30.14 -6.65 -11.26
CA GLN A 145 30.89 -6.33 -12.47
C GLN A 145 32.38 -6.16 -12.20
N ASN A 146 32.75 -5.51 -11.10
CA ASN A 146 34.14 -5.30 -10.70
C ASN A 146 34.82 -6.64 -10.31
N MET A 147 34.09 -7.49 -9.55
CA MET A 147 34.60 -8.83 -9.20
C MET A 147 34.87 -9.69 -10.44
N PHE A 148 33.95 -9.67 -11.43
CA PHE A 148 34.17 -10.39 -12.69
C PHE A 148 35.37 -9.85 -13.49
N LYS A 149 35.54 -8.52 -13.58
CA LYS A 149 36.68 -7.91 -14.25
C LYS A 149 38.01 -8.31 -13.60
N GLU A 150 38.07 -8.32 -12.27
CA GLU A 150 39.25 -8.75 -11.54
C GLU A 150 39.59 -10.23 -11.74
N GLU A 151 38.59 -11.10 -11.84
CA GLU A 151 38.80 -12.52 -12.12
C GLU A 151 39.38 -12.72 -13.51
N VAL A 152 38.79 -12.08 -14.52
CA VAL A 152 39.26 -12.15 -15.90
C VAL A 152 40.70 -11.65 -16.02
N GLN A 153 41.04 -10.55 -15.32
CA GLN A 153 42.41 -10.04 -15.29
C GLN A 153 43.42 -11.01 -14.59
N LYS A 154 43.00 -11.61 -13.48
CA LYS A 154 43.81 -12.61 -12.77
C LYS A 154 44.02 -13.89 -13.58
N GLU A 155 43.04 -14.33 -14.33
CA GLU A 155 43.18 -15.48 -15.26
C GLU A 155 44.12 -15.15 -16.43
N ALA A 156 44.01 -13.95 -16.99
CA ALA A 156 44.90 -13.51 -18.06
C ALA A 156 46.39 -13.44 -17.61
N ILE A 157 46.66 -13.08 -16.33
CA ILE A 157 48.01 -13.01 -15.76
C ILE A 157 48.52 -14.41 -15.36
N ARG A 158 47.65 -15.35 -14.94
CA ARG A 158 48.00 -16.73 -14.58
C ARG A 158 48.40 -17.62 -15.73
N GLY A 159 48.12 -17.21 -16.98
CA GLY A 159 48.48 -17.95 -18.18
C GLY A 159 50.00 -18.06 -18.40
N GLU A 160 50.84 -17.35 -17.64
CA GLU A 160 52.32 -17.35 -17.81
C GLU A 160 53.10 -18.03 -16.69
N ASP A 161 52.53 -18.31 -15.50
CA ASP A 161 53.27 -18.96 -14.40
C ASP A 161 52.47 -20.05 -13.67
N SER A 162 52.73 -21.30 -14.03
CA SER A 162 52.18 -22.49 -13.39
C SER A 162 53.04 -22.99 -12.23
N ASN A 163 52.99 -22.36 -11.06
CA ASN A 163 53.46 -23.00 -9.82
C ASN A 163 53.09 -22.23 -8.55
N SER A 164 51.83 -22.35 -8.08
CA SER A 164 51.50 -22.07 -6.67
C SER A 164 50.08 -22.60 -6.31
N SER A 165 50.05 -23.85 -5.91
CA SER A 165 48.79 -24.59 -5.63
C SER A 165 48.59 -24.85 -4.15
N SER A 166 48.36 -23.88 -3.28
CA SER A 166 47.88 -24.16 -1.91
C SER A 166 47.10 -23.05 -1.21
N ASN A 167 46.95 -21.85 -1.80
CA ASN A 167 46.13 -20.78 -1.22
C ASN A 167 44.93 -20.39 -2.08
N SER A 168 44.60 -21.13 -3.13
CA SER A 168 43.57 -20.82 -4.10
C SER A 168 42.17 -21.17 -3.61
N ASP A 169 41.99 -22.28 -2.90
CA ASP A 169 40.64 -22.76 -2.49
C ASP A 169 39.96 -21.85 -1.50
N CYS A 170 40.61 -21.37 -0.45
CA CYS A 170 39.98 -20.46 0.52
C CYS A 170 39.58 -19.12 -0.09
N ARG A 171 40.40 -18.56 -1.00
CA ARG A 171 40.07 -17.29 -1.68
C ARG A 171 38.95 -17.44 -2.68
N GLN A 172 38.86 -18.56 -3.40
CA GLN A 172 37.78 -18.85 -4.32
C GLN A 172 36.42 -19.01 -3.58
N HIS A 173 36.42 -19.68 -2.41
CA HIS A 173 35.21 -19.81 -1.58
C HIS A 173 34.73 -18.47 -1.03
N VAL A 174 35.62 -17.58 -0.60
CA VAL A 174 35.25 -16.24 -0.10
C VAL A 174 34.67 -15.39 -1.25
N THR A 175 35.27 -15.43 -2.43
CA THR A 175 34.77 -14.69 -3.60
C THR A 175 33.40 -15.19 -4.06
N GLN A 176 33.20 -16.51 -4.05
CA GLN A 176 31.91 -17.10 -4.42
C GLN A 176 30.80 -16.71 -3.45
N ASN A 177 31.05 -16.82 -2.13
CA ASN A 177 30.09 -16.38 -1.11
C ASN A 177 29.72 -14.88 -1.26
N GLN A 178 30.66 -14.02 -1.62
CA GLN A 178 30.38 -12.60 -1.85
C GLN A 178 29.50 -12.38 -3.08
N LYS A 179 29.70 -13.14 -4.16
CA LYS A 179 28.86 -13.08 -5.35
C LYS A 179 27.44 -13.53 -5.04
N ASP A 180 27.29 -14.63 -4.31
CA ASP A 180 25.98 -15.16 -3.92
C ASP A 180 25.23 -14.16 -3.02
N MET A 181 25.90 -13.55 -2.06
CA MET A 181 25.33 -12.50 -1.21
C MET A 181 24.88 -11.27 -2.02
N ALA A 182 25.66 -10.85 -3.01
CA ALA A 182 25.33 -9.72 -3.86
C ALA A 182 24.12 -10.03 -4.76
N LEU A 183 24.09 -11.24 -5.34
CA LEU A 183 22.93 -11.72 -6.13
C LEU A 183 21.65 -11.79 -5.30
N ASP A 184 21.73 -12.36 -4.10
CA ASP A 184 20.62 -12.42 -3.17
C ASP A 184 20.11 -11.03 -2.79
N ALA A 185 21.01 -10.08 -2.57
CA ALA A 185 20.63 -8.70 -2.28
C ALA A 185 19.92 -8.04 -3.47
N ILE A 186 20.37 -8.27 -4.70
CA ILE A 186 19.70 -7.78 -5.92
C ILE A 186 18.29 -8.35 -6.02
N VAL A 187 18.16 -9.67 -5.85
CA VAL A 187 16.88 -10.37 -5.94
C VAL A 187 15.89 -9.85 -4.88
N ARG A 188 16.33 -9.75 -3.62
CA ARG A 188 15.49 -9.21 -2.53
C ARG A 188 14.99 -7.79 -2.83
N ASN A 189 15.88 -6.91 -3.31
CA ASN A 189 15.50 -5.54 -3.64
C ASN A 189 14.60 -5.45 -4.86
N ALA A 190 14.77 -6.34 -5.84
CA ALA A 190 13.87 -6.44 -6.99
C ALA A 190 12.43 -6.84 -6.57
N TYR A 191 12.27 -7.85 -5.70
CA TYR A 191 10.96 -8.19 -5.13
C TYR A 191 10.36 -7.06 -4.29
N ARG A 192 11.20 -6.31 -3.56
CA ARG A 192 10.74 -5.12 -2.82
C ARG A 192 10.19 -4.06 -3.76
N LEU A 193 10.85 -3.79 -4.89
CA LEU A 193 10.38 -2.86 -5.92
C LEU A 193 9.07 -3.30 -6.57
N GLU A 194 8.95 -4.57 -6.92
CA GLU A 194 7.73 -5.14 -7.48
C GLU A 194 6.53 -4.93 -6.54
N ARG A 195 6.73 -5.24 -5.25
CA ARG A 195 5.70 -5.04 -4.22
C ARG A 195 5.31 -3.58 -4.08
N LEU A 196 6.29 -2.66 -4.03
CA LEU A 196 6.05 -1.23 -3.97
C LEU A 196 5.23 -0.73 -5.16
N ALA A 197 5.58 -1.15 -6.37
CA ALA A 197 4.85 -0.81 -7.57
C ALA A 197 3.39 -1.30 -7.49
N LYS A 198 3.19 -2.53 -7.02
CA LYS A 198 1.85 -3.11 -6.83
C LYS A 198 1.05 -2.33 -5.79
N ASP A 199 1.63 -2.05 -4.62
CA ASP A 199 0.96 -1.30 -3.55
C ASP A 199 0.52 0.10 -4.03
N ILE A 200 1.36 0.79 -4.80
CA ILE A 200 1.03 2.10 -5.38
C ILE A 200 -0.11 1.99 -6.39
N LEU A 201 -0.06 0.99 -7.28
CA LEU A 201 -1.14 0.75 -8.24
C LEU A 201 -2.47 0.42 -7.54
N ASP A 202 -2.42 -0.34 -6.46
CA ASP A 202 -3.62 -0.68 -5.68
C ASP A 202 -4.19 0.58 -4.99
N VAL A 203 -3.35 1.43 -4.39
CA VAL A 203 -3.78 2.71 -3.84
C VAL A 203 -4.43 3.59 -4.90
N THR A 204 -3.83 3.73 -6.08
CA THR A 204 -4.38 4.56 -7.17
C THR A 204 -5.74 4.05 -7.68
N LYS A 205 -5.93 2.71 -7.73
CA LYS A 205 -7.22 2.10 -8.08
C LYS A 205 -8.28 2.38 -7.01
N ILE A 206 -7.90 2.25 -5.74
CA ILE A 206 -8.77 2.51 -4.60
C ILE A 206 -9.22 3.98 -4.59
N GLU A 207 -8.31 4.93 -4.76
CA GLU A 207 -8.61 6.36 -4.74
C GLU A 207 -9.40 6.82 -5.96
N GLY A 208 -9.12 6.25 -7.12
CA GLY A 208 -9.87 6.52 -8.36
C GLY A 208 -11.29 5.98 -8.38
N MET A 209 -11.81 5.44 -7.27
CA MET A 209 -13.13 4.72 -7.20
C MET A 209 -13.27 3.64 -8.29
N ARG A 210 -12.15 3.07 -8.75
CA ARG A 210 -12.11 2.04 -9.80
C ARG A 210 -11.90 0.64 -9.24
N LEU A 211 -12.12 0.45 -7.95
CA LEU A 211 -12.02 -0.87 -7.32
C LEU A 211 -13.24 -1.70 -7.76
N THR A 212 -13.09 -2.43 -8.86
CA THR A 212 -14.09 -3.41 -9.28
C THR A 212 -13.82 -4.73 -8.58
N LEU A 213 -14.80 -5.23 -7.83
CA LEU A 213 -14.72 -6.52 -7.15
C LEU A 213 -15.19 -7.64 -8.06
N HIS A 214 -14.41 -8.68 -8.19
CA HIS A 214 -14.80 -9.94 -8.82
C HIS A 214 -15.14 -10.95 -7.72
N LYS A 215 -16.36 -10.80 -7.14
CA LYS A 215 -16.82 -11.66 -6.06
C LYS A 215 -17.12 -13.07 -6.58
N GLU A 216 -16.58 -14.08 -5.90
CA GLU A 216 -16.86 -15.50 -6.11
C GLU A 216 -17.04 -16.21 -4.77
N CYS A 217 -17.75 -17.34 -4.77
CA CYS A 217 -17.91 -18.15 -3.57
C CYS A 217 -16.72 -19.10 -3.40
N PHE A 218 -16.06 -19.06 -2.24
CA PHE A 218 -14.92 -19.94 -1.95
C PHE A 218 -14.77 -20.22 -0.45
N SER A 219 -14.02 -21.30 -0.13
CA SER A 219 -13.66 -21.63 1.25
C SER A 219 -12.59 -20.66 1.77
N LEU A 220 -12.93 -19.92 2.82
CA LEU A 220 -12.02 -19.02 3.52
C LEU A 220 -10.89 -19.80 4.21
N ASN A 221 -11.20 -20.97 4.79
CA ASN A 221 -10.23 -21.82 5.45
C ASN A 221 -9.17 -22.36 4.48
N GLU A 222 -9.60 -22.80 3.29
CA GLU A 222 -8.68 -23.21 2.21
C GLU A 222 -7.77 -22.06 1.80
N LYS A 223 -8.36 -20.88 1.62
CA LYS A 223 -7.61 -19.70 1.22
C LYS A 223 -6.55 -19.28 2.25
N ILE A 224 -6.86 -19.40 3.55
CA ILE A 224 -5.90 -19.16 4.63
C ILE A 224 -4.77 -20.18 4.58
N ARG A 225 -5.05 -21.48 4.39
CA ARG A 225 -4.01 -22.50 4.27
C ARG A 225 -3.05 -22.20 3.12
N ASN A 226 -3.59 -21.79 1.96
CA ASN A 226 -2.78 -21.40 0.80
C ASN A 226 -1.92 -20.17 1.11
N ALA A 227 -2.48 -19.17 1.77
CA ALA A 227 -1.74 -17.96 2.17
C ALA A 227 -0.63 -18.27 3.19
N ILE A 228 -0.83 -19.26 4.09
CA ILE A 228 0.22 -19.72 5.01
C ILE A 228 1.36 -20.39 4.23
N ALA A 229 1.05 -21.25 3.26
CA ALA A 229 2.05 -21.90 2.42
C ALA A 229 2.87 -20.86 1.62
N ASP A 230 2.19 -19.87 1.02
CA ASP A 230 2.82 -18.75 0.32
C ASP A 230 3.73 -17.93 1.26
N ALA A 231 3.24 -17.59 2.45
CA ALA A 231 4.00 -16.82 3.44
C ALA A 231 5.25 -17.56 3.93
N THR A 232 5.16 -18.88 4.10
CA THR A 232 6.29 -19.73 4.49
C THR A 232 7.34 -19.79 3.39
N SER A 233 6.92 -19.87 2.12
CA SER A 233 7.83 -19.84 0.97
C SER A 233 8.52 -18.47 0.84
N ILE A 234 7.79 -17.38 1.04
CA ILE A 234 8.32 -16.01 1.03
C ILE A 234 9.32 -15.82 2.19
N GLN A 235 9.03 -16.38 3.37
CA GLN A 235 9.97 -16.34 4.50
C GLN A 235 11.32 -16.97 4.13
N MET A 236 11.32 -18.08 3.40
CA MET A 236 12.55 -18.72 2.92
C MET A 236 13.32 -17.86 1.91
N THR A 237 12.65 -17.03 1.11
CA THR A 237 13.29 -16.24 0.05
C THR A 237 13.63 -14.80 0.45
N GLU A 238 12.81 -14.13 1.23
CA GLU A 238 13.01 -12.73 1.63
C GLU A 238 13.97 -12.59 2.83
N TYR A 239 14.10 -13.63 3.68
CA TYR A 239 14.88 -13.62 4.92
C TYR A 239 16.07 -14.59 4.92
N THR A 240 16.62 -14.92 3.74
CA THR A 240 17.84 -15.78 3.58
C THR A 240 19.16 -15.13 4.07
N GLY A 241 19.11 -13.91 4.62
CA GLY A 241 20.22 -13.42 5.45
C GLY A 241 20.19 -14.10 6.82
N ASN A 242 21.22 -13.96 7.67
CA ASN A 242 21.44 -14.57 8.99
C ASN A 242 20.25 -14.65 9.97
N ASP A 243 19.05 -14.18 9.56
CA ASP A 243 17.80 -14.11 10.31
C ASP A 243 16.78 -15.19 9.87
N ASN A 244 17.21 -16.44 9.70
CA ASN A 244 16.26 -17.55 9.49
C ASN A 244 15.46 -17.78 10.78
N LYS A 245 14.47 -16.88 11.01
CA LYS A 245 13.58 -16.92 12.17
C LYS A 245 12.78 -18.23 12.11
N ASN A 246 13.05 -19.15 13.00
CA ASN A 246 12.27 -20.40 13.14
C ASN A 246 10.87 -20.08 13.72
N ILE A 247 9.99 -19.46 12.89
CA ILE A 247 8.65 -19.04 13.29
C ILE A 247 7.67 -20.19 13.09
N LYS A 248 6.83 -20.45 14.08
CA LYS A 248 5.76 -21.45 14.00
C LYS A 248 4.45 -20.76 13.66
N ILE A 249 3.87 -21.09 12.49
CA ILE A 249 2.55 -20.61 12.08
C ILE A 249 1.53 -21.73 12.36
N LYS A 250 0.48 -21.42 13.14
CA LYS A 250 -0.62 -22.33 13.45
C LYS A 250 -1.91 -21.82 12.85
N PHE A 251 -2.74 -22.72 12.35
CA PHE A 251 -4.09 -22.43 11.92
C PHE A 251 -5.11 -23.17 12.80
N GLU A 252 -6.04 -22.43 13.36
CA GLU A 252 -7.10 -22.93 14.25
C GLU A 252 -8.46 -22.45 13.71
N SER A 253 -9.41 -23.38 13.52
CA SER A 253 -10.79 -23.07 13.15
C SER A 253 -11.72 -23.51 14.26
N GLU A 254 -12.54 -22.60 14.77
CA GLU A 254 -13.48 -22.90 15.88
C GLU A 254 -14.59 -23.86 15.45
N GLU A 255 -14.94 -23.94 14.17
CA GLU A 255 -16.01 -24.82 13.68
C GLU A 255 -15.61 -26.32 13.57
N GLY A 256 -14.41 -26.67 14.07
CA GLY A 256 -13.93 -28.05 14.08
C GLY A 256 -13.36 -28.49 12.71
N ARG A 257 -12.72 -29.69 12.70
CA ARG A 257 -12.18 -30.29 11.49
C ARG A 257 -13.32 -30.77 10.58
N GLY A 258 -13.77 -29.94 9.65
CA GLY A 258 -14.74 -30.38 8.64
C GLY A 258 -15.72 -29.31 8.14
N ASN A 259 -15.95 -28.23 8.86
CA ASN A 259 -16.84 -27.16 8.40
C ASN A 259 -16.04 -26.01 7.81
N ASP A 260 -16.02 -25.91 6.50
CA ASP A 260 -15.43 -24.77 5.78
C ASP A 260 -16.36 -23.56 5.86
N ILE A 261 -15.76 -22.40 6.16
CA ILE A 261 -16.47 -21.13 6.12
C ILE A 261 -16.48 -20.63 4.68
N PHE A 262 -17.65 -20.52 4.05
CA PHE A 262 -17.80 -19.99 2.70
C PHE A 262 -18.16 -18.50 2.74
N ILE A 263 -17.48 -17.73 1.90
CA ILE A 263 -17.71 -16.30 1.74
C ILE A 263 -17.88 -15.98 0.24
N GLU A 264 -18.61 -14.90 -0.05
CA GLU A 264 -18.70 -14.32 -1.39
C GLU A 264 -17.86 -13.05 -1.43
N ALA A 265 -16.66 -13.15 -2.01
CA ALA A 265 -15.67 -12.08 -2.00
C ALA A 265 -14.73 -12.19 -3.20
N ASP A 266 -13.94 -11.16 -3.45
CA ASP A 266 -12.83 -11.24 -4.40
C ASP A 266 -11.68 -12.04 -3.78
N ARG A 267 -11.50 -13.25 -4.30
CA ARG A 267 -10.56 -14.25 -3.80
C ARG A 267 -9.11 -13.74 -3.75
N THR A 268 -8.73 -12.96 -4.75
CA THR A 268 -7.37 -12.42 -4.87
C THR A 268 -7.14 -11.30 -3.86
N MET A 269 -8.11 -10.41 -3.70
CA MET A 269 -8.03 -9.31 -2.74
C MET A 269 -8.04 -9.81 -1.30
N ILE A 270 -8.86 -10.81 -0.98
CA ILE A 270 -8.86 -11.40 0.37
C ILE A 270 -7.53 -12.12 0.67
N GLN A 271 -6.95 -12.81 -0.31
CA GLN A 271 -5.60 -13.37 -0.16
C GLN A 271 -4.57 -12.28 0.14
N GLN A 272 -4.65 -11.15 -0.54
CA GLN A 272 -3.75 -10.01 -0.31
C GLN A 272 -3.88 -9.49 1.13
N VAL A 273 -5.09 -9.36 1.66
CA VAL A 273 -5.31 -8.98 3.07
C VAL A 273 -4.64 -9.97 4.01
N ILE A 274 -4.88 -11.27 3.84
CA ILE A 274 -4.32 -12.31 4.69
C ILE A 274 -2.79 -12.30 4.64
N LEU A 275 -2.21 -12.26 3.44
CA LEU A 275 -0.75 -12.21 3.25
C LEU A 275 -0.13 -10.96 3.88
N ASN A 276 -0.80 -9.82 3.77
CA ASN A 276 -0.31 -8.59 4.37
C ASN A 276 -0.30 -8.66 5.91
N LEU A 277 -1.35 -9.20 6.53
CA LEU A 277 -1.40 -9.41 7.98
C LEU A 277 -0.35 -10.43 8.44
N LEU A 278 -0.15 -11.52 7.69
CA LEU A 278 0.88 -12.52 7.97
C LEU A 278 2.29 -11.94 7.88
N ARG A 279 2.60 -11.18 6.83
CA ARG A 279 3.89 -10.51 6.67
C ARG A 279 4.19 -9.57 7.83
N ASN A 280 3.18 -8.81 8.27
CA ASN A 280 3.33 -7.95 9.43
C ASN A 280 3.63 -8.77 10.69
N ALA A 281 2.93 -9.85 10.94
CA ALA A 281 3.18 -10.74 12.06
C ALA A 281 4.61 -11.32 12.00
N ILE A 282 5.05 -11.85 10.86
CA ILE A 282 6.40 -12.39 10.64
C ILE A 282 7.47 -11.34 10.90
N LYS A 283 7.25 -10.10 10.45
CA LYS A 283 8.19 -8.99 10.61
C LYS A 283 8.45 -8.66 12.08
N TYR A 284 7.42 -8.60 12.90
CA TYR A 284 7.50 -8.13 14.29
C TYR A 284 7.70 -9.24 15.34
N VAL A 285 7.63 -10.50 14.92
CA VAL A 285 7.91 -11.65 15.78
C VAL A 285 9.43 -11.89 15.84
N LYS A 286 9.92 -12.28 17.03
CA LYS A 286 11.31 -12.68 17.25
C LYS A 286 11.54 -14.13 16.82
N GLU A 287 12.81 -14.56 16.79
CA GLU A 287 13.20 -15.94 16.55
C GLU A 287 12.45 -16.91 17.51
N GLY A 288 12.00 -18.05 16.98
CA GLY A 288 11.19 -19.01 17.72
C GLY A 288 9.77 -18.58 18.05
N GLY A 289 9.31 -17.45 17.49
CA GLY A 289 7.99 -16.92 17.77
C GLY A 289 6.84 -17.73 17.17
N ILE A 290 5.63 -17.41 17.61
CA ILE A 290 4.41 -18.12 17.23
C ILE A 290 3.42 -17.13 16.65
N ILE A 291 2.89 -17.47 15.48
CA ILE A 291 1.76 -16.78 14.85
C ILE A 291 0.60 -17.75 14.80
N THR A 292 -0.55 -17.34 15.32
CA THR A 292 -1.78 -18.14 15.30
C THR A 292 -2.83 -17.42 14.46
N ILE A 293 -3.34 -18.08 13.43
CA ILE A 293 -4.48 -17.61 12.65
C ILE A 293 -5.71 -18.36 13.14
N MET A 294 -6.76 -17.62 13.46
CA MET A 294 -8.03 -18.19 13.93
C MET A 294 -9.16 -17.75 13.02
N THR A 295 -10.06 -18.67 12.72
CA THR A 295 -11.32 -18.36 12.04
C THR A 295 -12.51 -18.77 12.91
N GLN A 296 -13.51 -17.90 12.97
CA GLN A 296 -14.77 -18.15 13.68
C GLN A 296 -15.94 -17.54 12.92
N VAL A 297 -17.12 -18.10 13.06
CA VAL A 297 -18.38 -17.49 12.61
C VAL A 297 -19.04 -16.81 13.79
N SER A 298 -19.36 -15.54 13.61
CA SER A 298 -20.09 -14.76 14.62
C SER A 298 -21.45 -14.33 14.06
N THR A 299 -22.48 -14.48 14.86
CA THR A 299 -23.80 -13.88 14.59
C THR A 299 -23.76 -12.45 15.11
N GLN A 300 -23.57 -11.47 14.22
CA GLN A 300 -23.69 -10.08 14.62
C GLN A 300 -25.16 -9.68 14.71
N LYS A 301 -25.62 -9.33 15.90
CA LYS A 301 -26.77 -8.42 16.03
C LYS A 301 -26.26 -7.06 15.53
N LYS A 302 -26.89 -6.53 14.48
CA LYS A 302 -26.61 -5.19 13.94
C LYS A 302 -26.72 -4.18 15.07
N VAL A 303 -25.60 -3.59 15.48
CA VAL A 303 -25.58 -2.37 16.27
C VAL A 303 -25.77 -1.23 15.26
N GLU A 304 -26.97 -0.68 15.28
CA GLU A 304 -27.40 0.65 14.84
C GLU A 304 -26.69 1.30 13.64
N ALA A 305 -27.22 1.11 12.43
CA ALA A 305 -27.35 2.16 11.40
C ALA A 305 -28.29 1.66 10.29
N ASP A 306 -29.51 1.90 10.41
CA ASP A 306 -30.60 2.09 9.44
C ASP A 306 -31.91 1.39 9.86
N ALA A 307 -32.84 2.19 10.37
CA ALA A 307 -34.16 1.78 10.88
C ALA A 307 -35.13 1.33 9.78
N ARG A 308 -34.68 0.79 8.64
CA ARG A 308 -35.54 0.41 7.51
C ARG A 308 -35.45 -1.04 7.02
N LYS A 309 -34.67 -1.94 7.68
CA LYS A 309 -34.68 -3.37 7.34
C LYS A 309 -35.26 -4.20 8.46
N LYS A 310 -36.19 -5.11 8.05
CA LYS A 310 -36.98 -5.99 8.89
C LYS A 310 -36.13 -6.75 9.91
N GLU A 311 -36.63 -6.78 11.16
CA GLU A 311 -36.20 -7.72 12.20
C GLU A 311 -36.36 -9.15 11.70
N GLY A 312 -35.27 -9.94 11.74
CA GLY A 312 -35.40 -11.38 11.63
C GLY A 312 -34.39 -12.14 10.84
N GLU A 313 -33.12 -11.95 10.98
CA GLU A 313 -32.07 -12.96 10.76
C GLU A 313 -30.73 -12.29 11.01
N GLY A 314 -30.01 -12.69 12.07
CA GLY A 314 -28.68 -12.18 12.34
C GLY A 314 -27.74 -12.56 11.19
N GLU A 315 -27.27 -11.58 10.43
CA GLU A 315 -26.28 -11.80 9.36
C GLU A 315 -25.06 -12.48 9.99
N ARG A 316 -24.74 -13.67 9.50
CA ARG A 316 -23.53 -14.38 9.93
C ARG A 316 -22.31 -13.71 9.30
N ALA A 317 -21.25 -13.59 10.07
CA ALA A 317 -20.03 -12.99 9.63
C ALA A 317 -18.83 -13.89 9.99
N ALA A 318 -17.93 -14.06 9.03
CA ALA A 318 -16.67 -14.74 9.23
C ALA A 318 -15.65 -13.78 9.83
N VAL A 319 -15.10 -14.10 10.97
CA VAL A 319 -14.03 -13.34 11.63
C VAL A 319 -12.72 -14.09 11.45
N VAL A 320 -11.70 -13.40 10.95
CA VAL A 320 -10.32 -13.89 10.86
C VAL A 320 -9.47 -13.09 11.83
N LYS A 321 -8.71 -13.75 12.67
CA LYS A 321 -7.75 -13.16 13.61
C LYS A 321 -6.36 -13.69 13.33
N VAL A 322 -5.39 -12.80 13.18
CA VAL A 322 -3.96 -13.11 13.08
C VAL A 322 -3.31 -12.58 14.35
N LYS A 323 -2.96 -13.50 15.25
CA LYS A 323 -2.36 -13.23 16.56
C LYS A 323 -0.89 -13.58 16.52
N ASP A 324 -0.04 -12.68 16.97
CA ASP A 324 1.40 -12.89 17.12
C ASP A 324 1.84 -12.74 18.59
N ASN A 325 3.03 -13.23 18.92
CA ASN A 325 3.69 -13.02 20.20
C ASN A 325 4.90 -12.09 20.11
N GLY A 326 4.86 -11.14 19.15
CA GLY A 326 5.93 -10.20 18.87
C GLY A 326 6.02 -9.02 19.84
N SER A 327 6.51 -7.90 19.33
CA SER A 327 6.72 -6.66 20.12
C SER A 327 5.43 -5.91 20.47
N GLY A 328 4.29 -6.24 19.80
CA GLY A 328 3.07 -5.47 19.91
C GLY A 328 3.08 -4.19 19.08
N ILE A 329 2.04 -3.38 19.22
CA ILE A 329 1.82 -2.12 18.50
C ILE A 329 2.06 -0.95 19.45
N ASP A 330 2.87 0.03 19.03
CA ASP A 330 3.04 1.29 19.76
C ASP A 330 1.69 2.01 19.88
N THR A 331 1.31 2.35 21.10
CA THR A 331 0.02 3.01 21.40
C THR A 331 -0.15 4.33 20.67
N ARG A 332 0.94 5.02 20.34
CA ARG A 332 0.93 6.30 19.60
C ARG A 332 0.51 6.12 18.13
N ILE A 333 0.80 4.96 17.53
CA ILE A 333 0.45 4.69 16.13
C ILE A 333 -0.90 3.99 16.00
N LEU A 334 -1.38 3.33 17.06
CA LEU A 334 -2.60 2.52 17.04
C LEU A 334 -3.83 3.27 16.48
N PRO A 335 -4.11 4.54 16.82
CA PRO A 335 -5.26 5.28 16.28
C PRO A 335 -5.19 5.54 14.77
N ARG A 336 -3.97 5.60 14.20
CA ARG A 336 -3.73 5.86 12.79
C ARG A 336 -3.15 4.67 12.02
N LEU A 337 -3.17 3.48 12.62
CA LEU A 337 -2.51 2.28 12.09
C LEU A 337 -2.96 1.91 10.67
N PHE A 338 -4.22 2.15 10.35
CA PHE A 338 -4.83 1.87 9.06
C PHE A 338 -4.89 3.10 8.13
N THR A 339 -4.15 4.16 8.41
CA THR A 339 -4.00 5.30 7.51
C THR A 339 -2.80 5.11 6.58
N LYS A 340 -2.75 5.85 5.48
CA LYS A 340 -1.60 5.84 4.57
C LYS A 340 -0.33 6.22 5.33
N PHE A 341 0.77 5.54 5.02
CA PHE A 341 2.12 5.79 5.57
C PHE A 341 2.25 5.60 7.09
N ALA A 342 1.29 4.95 7.73
CA ALA A 342 1.40 4.59 9.13
C ALA A 342 2.43 3.47 9.31
N THR A 343 3.67 3.82 9.61
CA THR A 343 4.76 2.88 9.87
C THR A 343 5.67 3.40 10.96
N THR A 344 6.23 2.50 11.76
CA THR A 344 7.34 2.74 12.68
C THR A 344 8.63 2.12 12.17
N SER A 345 8.56 1.40 11.05
CA SER A 345 9.69 0.68 10.47
C SER A 345 10.28 1.46 9.32
N LEU A 346 11.61 1.48 9.24
CA LEU A 346 12.38 2.01 8.11
C LEU A 346 12.24 1.16 6.83
N GLU A 347 11.67 -0.04 6.94
CA GLU A 347 11.59 -1.01 5.84
C GLU A 347 10.21 -1.12 5.18
N GLY A 348 9.31 -0.18 5.39
CA GLY A 348 7.96 -0.30 4.83
C GLY A 348 7.28 1.02 4.64
N VAL A 349 6.59 1.18 3.51
CA VAL A 349 5.87 2.41 3.12
C VAL A 349 4.62 2.67 3.97
N GLY A 350 4.16 1.68 4.75
CA GLY A 350 2.94 1.81 5.55
C GLY A 350 1.65 1.83 4.72
N LEU A 351 1.66 1.25 3.52
CA LEU A 351 0.49 1.16 2.65
C LEU A 351 -0.33 -0.12 2.84
N GLY A 352 0.31 -1.22 3.25
CA GLY A 352 -0.33 -2.52 3.30
C GLY A 352 -1.59 -2.56 4.19
N LEU A 353 -1.53 -2.02 5.41
CA LEU A 353 -2.70 -1.99 6.31
C LEU A 353 -3.81 -1.06 5.80
N TYR A 354 -3.46 0.05 5.17
CA TYR A 354 -4.42 0.93 4.50
C TYR A 354 -5.13 0.18 3.36
N ILE A 355 -4.38 -0.49 2.48
CA ILE A 355 -4.93 -1.31 1.38
C ILE A 355 -5.83 -2.41 1.95
N SER A 356 -5.38 -3.12 2.99
CA SER A 356 -6.17 -4.16 3.65
C SER A 356 -7.49 -3.60 4.18
N LYS A 357 -7.48 -2.43 4.82
CA LYS A 357 -8.68 -1.77 5.30
C LYS A 357 -9.65 -1.45 4.15
N ARG A 358 -9.15 -0.87 3.07
CA ARG A 358 -9.98 -0.50 1.92
C ARG A 358 -10.57 -1.73 1.21
N ILE A 359 -9.80 -2.82 1.09
CA ILE A 359 -10.29 -4.08 0.55
C ILE A 359 -11.41 -4.64 1.44
N VAL A 360 -11.21 -4.72 2.75
CA VAL A 360 -12.20 -5.26 3.69
C VAL A 360 -13.46 -4.39 3.69
N GLU A 361 -13.33 -3.06 3.72
CA GLU A 361 -14.47 -2.12 3.64
C GLU A 361 -15.24 -2.26 2.31
N ALA A 362 -14.56 -2.47 1.19
CA ALA A 362 -15.20 -2.71 -0.11
C ALA A 362 -15.98 -4.03 -0.17
N HIS A 363 -15.70 -4.97 0.75
CA HIS A 363 -16.43 -6.21 0.93
C HIS A 363 -17.46 -6.13 2.08
N ASP A 364 -17.90 -4.93 2.45
CA ASP A 364 -18.84 -4.69 3.53
C ASP A 364 -18.38 -5.22 4.90
N GLY A 365 -17.06 -5.33 5.08
CA GLY A 365 -16.41 -5.82 6.28
C GLY A 365 -15.82 -4.71 7.16
N ARG A 366 -15.14 -5.14 8.23
CA ARG A 366 -14.42 -4.26 9.15
C ARG A 366 -13.08 -4.90 9.53
N ILE A 367 -12.02 -4.10 9.66
CA ILE A 367 -10.69 -4.52 10.13
C ILE A 367 -10.30 -3.70 11.37
N TRP A 368 -9.61 -4.33 12.33
CA TRP A 368 -9.08 -3.67 13.52
C TRP A 368 -7.81 -4.36 14.01
N ALA A 369 -7.14 -3.74 14.96
CA ALA A 369 -5.97 -4.31 15.62
C ALA A 369 -5.97 -3.92 17.10
N GLU A 370 -5.39 -4.78 17.92
CA GLU A 370 -5.26 -4.58 19.37
C GLU A 370 -3.97 -5.24 19.88
N ASN A 371 -3.44 -4.75 20.98
CA ASN A 371 -2.37 -5.43 21.69
C ASN A 371 -2.96 -6.58 22.51
N ASN A 372 -2.23 -7.68 22.58
CA ASN A 372 -2.67 -8.84 23.36
C ASN A 372 -2.74 -8.52 24.86
N SER A 373 -3.73 -9.07 25.55
CA SER A 373 -3.97 -8.85 26.99
C SER A 373 -2.81 -9.29 27.90
N ASN A 374 -1.96 -10.20 27.42
CA ASN A 374 -0.75 -10.65 28.13
C ASN A 374 0.46 -9.70 27.96
N GLY A 375 0.27 -8.54 27.29
CA GLY A 375 1.30 -7.54 27.06
C GLY A 375 2.38 -7.94 26.04
N LYS A 376 2.23 -9.08 25.35
CA LYS A 376 3.17 -9.55 24.32
C LYS A 376 2.46 -9.80 23.01
N GLY A 377 2.90 -9.08 21.96
CA GLY A 377 2.38 -9.22 20.60
C GLY A 377 1.05 -8.49 20.37
N ALA A 378 0.55 -8.65 19.17
CA ALA A 378 -0.65 -8.01 18.68
C ALA A 378 -1.62 -9.01 18.06
N THR A 379 -2.88 -8.60 17.95
CA THR A 379 -3.91 -9.29 17.19
C THR A 379 -4.46 -8.35 16.15
N PHE A 380 -4.35 -8.74 14.88
CA PHE A 380 -5.03 -8.11 13.77
C PHE A 380 -6.24 -8.94 13.40
N ALA A 381 -7.38 -8.31 13.22
CA ALA A 381 -8.61 -9.02 12.92
C ALA A 381 -9.41 -8.32 11.84
N PHE A 382 -10.09 -9.10 11.01
CA PHE A 382 -11.10 -8.58 10.09
C PHE A 382 -12.33 -9.48 10.07
N VAL A 383 -13.45 -8.89 9.69
CA VAL A 383 -14.74 -9.55 9.57
C VAL A 383 -15.31 -9.33 8.18
N LEU A 384 -15.92 -10.37 7.60
CA LEU A 384 -16.60 -10.32 6.31
C LEU A 384 -17.97 -10.99 6.43
N PRO A 385 -18.99 -10.54 5.66
CA PRO A 385 -20.24 -11.30 5.52
C PRO A 385 -19.94 -12.72 5.05
N CYS A 386 -20.60 -13.73 5.63
CA CYS A 386 -20.45 -15.12 5.19
C CYS A 386 -21.79 -15.68 4.70
N LEU A 387 -21.68 -16.67 3.79
CA LEU A 387 -22.83 -17.39 3.29
C LEU A 387 -23.40 -18.31 4.39
N VAL A 388 -24.71 -18.37 4.46
CA VAL A 388 -25.41 -19.29 5.35
C VAL A 388 -25.48 -20.65 4.63
N ASN A 389 -24.85 -21.68 5.22
CA ASN A 389 -25.10 -23.07 4.85
C ASN A 389 -26.35 -23.57 5.57
#